data_0a69fb062ce75437d295e6b5242be0be
#
_entry.id   0a69fb062ce75437d295e6b5242be0be
#
_cell.length_a   1.000
_cell.length_b   1.000
_cell.length_c   1.000
_cell.angle_alpha   90.00
_cell.angle_beta   90.00
_cell.angle_gamma   90.00
#
_symmetry.space_group_name_H-M   'P 1'
#
loop_
_entity.id
_entity.type
_entity.pdbx_description
1 polymer ?
#
loop_
_entity_poly.entity_id
_entity_poly.type
_entity_poly.pdbx_seq_one_letter_code
_entity_poly.pdbx_strand_id
1 'polypeptide(L)'
;ASGGSSSLLIDRNVADMKDADGKPFFREMLATAEAKGSGSVEYRWLNRKDRKIERKVAFFEKVDDRIVAVGYYLPHGSAAQAKSLLERAATAVKDDPKKAYAAFNDLNGSYIEDDLYVFVIGIDDGRFMAHGATPRLIGTSALQLKDINGKEFVRDMLSIVKNTHQGQIDSAWRNAVTGKVDKKHSYLRKVGNVVVGVGYYAN
;
A
#
# COMPACT_ATOMS: atom_id res chain seq x y z
N ALA A 1 -14.00 7.55 27.78
CA ALA A 1 -14.40 8.40 26.65
C ALA A 1 -13.95 7.77 25.35
N SER A 2 -14.71 7.93 24.28
CA SER A 2 -14.32 7.52 22.93
C SER A 2 -14.62 8.67 21.98
N GLY A 3 -13.58 9.38 21.55
CA GLY A 3 -13.69 10.51 20.62
C GLY A 3 -13.71 10.10 19.14
N GLY A 4 -13.45 8.85 18.85
CA GLY A 4 -13.16 8.42 17.49
C GLY A 4 -14.32 7.73 16.79
N SER A 5 -14.39 6.44 16.92
CA SER A 5 -15.14 5.62 15.98
C SER A 5 -16.49 5.13 16.48
N SER A 6 -16.78 5.14 17.77
CA SER A 6 -18.07 4.68 18.26
C SER A 6 -18.40 5.11 19.69
N SER A 7 -19.51 5.81 19.85
CA SER A 7 -20.10 6.06 21.16
C SER A 7 -20.58 4.76 21.84
N LEU A 8 -20.77 3.68 21.08
CA LEU A 8 -21.19 2.37 21.59
C LEU A 8 -20.12 1.70 22.48
N LEU A 9 -18.88 2.17 22.46
CA LEU A 9 -17.80 1.66 23.30
C LEU A 9 -17.68 2.38 24.64
N ILE A 10 -18.44 3.46 24.85
CA ILE A 10 -18.43 4.19 26.12
C ILE A 10 -19.07 3.30 27.18
N ASP A 11 -18.43 3.26 28.36
CA ASP A 11 -18.87 2.48 29.55
C ASP A 11 -18.89 0.95 29.32
N ARG A 12 -18.26 0.45 28.28
CA ARG A 12 -18.10 -0.99 28.06
C ARG A 12 -16.71 -1.47 28.42
N ASN A 13 -16.63 -2.71 28.92
CA ASN A 13 -15.34 -3.39 29.02
C ASN A 13 -14.86 -3.78 27.62
N VAL A 14 -13.74 -3.19 27.21
CA VAL A 14 -13.18 -3.39 25.86
C VAL A 14 -11.96 -4.34 25.86
N ALA A 15 -11.54 -4.83 27.03
CA ALA A 15 -10.33 -5.64 27.16
C ALA A 15 -10.31 -6.89 26.27
N ASP A 16 -11.47 -7.53 26.07
CA ASP A 16 -11.63 -8.74 25.28
C ASP A 16 -12.03 -8.50 23.82
N MET A 17 -12.12 -7.23 23.41
CA MET A 17 -12.44 -6.92 22.02
C MET A 17 -11.29 -7.31 21.11
N LYS A 18 -11.67 -7.87 19.98
CA LYS A 18 -10.78 -8.27 18.91
C LYS A 18 -11.03 -7.38 17.70
N ASP A 19 -10.00 -7.24 16.90
CA ASP A 19 -10.11 -6.59 15.60
C ASP A 19 -10.75 -7.53 14.55
N ALA A 20 -10.82 -7.08 13.30
CA ALA A 20 -11.42 -7.85 12.21
C ALA A 20 -10.70 -9.18 11.90
N ASP A 21 -9.44 -9.31 12.29
CA ASP A 21 -8.63 -10.52 12.11
C ASP A 21 -8.56 -11.39 13.39
N GLY A 22 -9.28 -10.99 14.43
CA GLY A 22 -9.31 -11.69 15.71
C GLY A 22 -8.18 -11.31 16.68
N LYS A 23 -7.39 -10.28 16.39
CA LYS A 23 -6.30 -9.81 17.24
C LYS A 23 -6.84 -9.12 18.50
N PRO A 24 -6.42 -9.53 19.72
CA PRO A 24 -6.85 -8.92 20.98
C PRO A 24 -6.07 -7.62 21.27
N PHE A 25 -6.22 -6.63 20.43
CA PHE A 25 -5.38 -5.41 20.40
C PHE A 25 -5.51 -4.55 21.68
N PHE A 26 -6.66 -4.54 22.36
CA PHE A 26 -6.81 -3.84 23.63
C PHE A 26 -5.99 -4.51 24.74
N ARG A 27 -5.96 -5.84 24.81
CA ARG A 27 -5.09 -6.56 25.78
C ARG A 27 -3.62 -6.26 25.54
N GLU A 28 -3.19 -6.23 24.28
CA GLU A 28 -1.83 -5.87 23.90
C GLU A 28 -1.49 -4.44 24.32
N MET A 29 -2.41 -3.50 24.08
CA MET A 29 -2.29 -2.10 24.50
C MET A 29 -2.15 -1.98 26.01
N LEU A 30 -3.05 -2.61 26.78
CA LEU A 30 -3.04 -2.59 28.25
C LEU A 30 -1.74 -3.17 28.79
N ALA A 31 -1.32 -4.34 28.33
CA ALA A 31 -0.09 -4.99 28.79
C ALA A 31 1.15 -4.15 28.49
N THR A 32 1.20 -3.53 27.30
CA THR A 32 2.32 -2.65 26.92
C THR A 32 2.35 -1.37 27.74
N ALA A 33 1.18 -0.76 27.96
CA ALA A 33 1.07 0.45 28.78
C ALA A 33 1.47 0.20 30.25
N GLU A 34 1.12 -0.97 30.79
CA GLU A 34 1.52 -1.35 32.16
C GLU A 34 3.03 -1.59 32.26
N ALA A 35 3.63 -2.25 31.27
CA ALA A 35 5.04 -2.60 31.28
C ALA A 35 5.97 -1.42 30.94
N LYS A 36 5.55 -0.50 30.06
CA LYS A 36 6.41 0.52 29.45
C LYS A 36 5.90 1.95 29.62
N GLY A 37 4.71 2.15 30.13
CA GLY A 37 4.05 3.46 30.23
C GLY A 37 3.47 3.97 28.91
N SER A 38 4.05 3.62 27.77
CA SER A 38 3.61 4.07 26.45
C SER A 38 3.92 3.05 25.37
N GLY A 39 3.31 3.21 24.20
CA GLY A 39 3.57 2.33 23.07
C GLY A 39 2.69 2.61 21.85
N SER A 40 2.72 1.68 20.92
CA SER A 40 1.82 1.66 19.77
C SER A 40 1.32 0.26 19.51
N VAL A 41 0.12 0.16 18.96
CA VAL A 41 -0.48 -1.10 18.51
C VAL A 41 -1.10 -0.91 17.13
N GLU A 42 -0.89 -1.88 16.26
CA GLU A 42 -1.50 -1.93 14.93
C GLU A 42 -2.60 -2.99 14.93
N TYR A 43 -3.77 -2.66 14.37
CA TYR A 43 -4.94 -3.53 14.29
C TYR A 43 -5.86 -3.11 13.15
N ARG A 44 -6.83 -3.94 12.77
CA ARG A 44 -7.78 -3.67 11.70
C ARG A 44 -9.11 -3.19 12.26
N TRP A 45 -9.51 -1.99 11.87
CA TRP A 45 -10.70 -1.35 12.39
C TRP A 45 -11.51 -0.62 11.33
N LEU A 46 -12.82 -0.50 11.56
CA LEU A 46 -13.71 0.21 10.65
C LEU A 46 -13.35 1.71 10.60
N ASN A 47 -12.88 2.15 9.44
CA ASN A 47 -12.78 3.56 9.12
C ASN A 47 -14.17 4.06 8.70
N ARG A 48 -14.76 4.93 9.52
CA ARG A 48 -16.10 5.44 9.25
C ARG A 48 -16.19 6.40 8.07
N LYS A 49 -15.09 7.05 7.74
CA LYS A 49 -15.03 7.95 6.59
C LYS A 49 -15.25 7.18 5.29
N ASP A 50 -14.58 6.06 5.14
CA ASP A 50 -14.57 5.26 3.92
C ASP A 50 -15.45 4.01 4.01
N ARG A 51 -15.96 3.71 5.22
CA ARG A 51 -16.75 2.51 5.54
C ARG A 51 -16.03 1.19 5.24
N LYS A 52 -14.69 1.21 5.30
CA LYS A 52 -13.81 0.05 5.08
C LYS A 52 -13.16 -0.37 6.39
N ILE A 53 -12.84 -1.65 6.49
CA ILE A 53 -11.95 -2.15 7.54
C ILE A 53 -10.53 -1.95 7.05
N GLU A 54 -9.78 -1.07 7.73
CA GLU A 54 -8.44 -0.66 7.36
C GLU A 54 -7.47 -0.90 8.51
N ARG A 55 -6.18 -0.96 8.17
CA ARG A 55 -5.11 -0.98 9.17
C ARG A 55 -5.12 0.35 9.92
N LYS A 56 -5.09 0.28 11.23
CA LYS A 56 -5.04 1.43 12.13
C LYS A 56 -3.87 1.29 13.08
N VAL A 57 -3.09 2.33 13.20
CA VAL A 57 -2.05 2.44 14.22
C VAL A 57 -2.57 3.36 15.32
N ALA A 58 -2.56 2.88 16.54
CA ALA A 58 -2.85 3.71 17.72
C ALA A 58 -1.60 3.84 18.56
N PHE A 59 -1.21 5.07 18.85
CA PHE A 59 -0.24 5.40 19.89
C PHE A 59 -0.98 5.62 21.18
N PHE A 60 -0.38 5.22 22.29
CA PHE A 60 -0.99 5.35 23.60
C PHE A 60 0.05 5.64 24.68
N GLU A 61 -0.43 6.28 25.74
CA GLU A 61 0.34 6.59 26.94
C GLU A 61 -0.52 6.36 28.17
N LYS A 62 0.08 5.79 29.20
CA LYS A 62 -0.53 5.65 30.53
C LYS A 62 -0.37 6.96 31.29
N VAL A 63 -1.49 7.56 31.66
CA VAL A 63 -1.56 8.77 32.45
C VAL A 63 -2.38 8.43 33.71
N ASP A 64 -1.71 8.37 34.86
CA ASP A 64 -2.26 7.90 36.12
C ASP A 64 -2.89 6.48 35.98
N ASP A 65 -4.17 6.35 36.24
CA ASP A 65 -4.97 5.12 36.12
C ASP A 65 -5.61 4.90 34.73
N ARG A 66 -5.29 5.77 33.76
CA ARG A 66 -5.92 5.80 32.45
C ARG A 66 -4.94 5.60 31.33
N ILE A 67 -5.45 5.13 30.20
CA ILE A 67 -4.71 5.11 28.94
C ILE A 67 -5.36 6.11 27.99
N VAL A 68 -4.58 7.05 27.53
CA VAL A 68 -4.95 7.98 26.47
C VAL A 68 -4.38 7.44 25.16
N ALA A 69 -5.21 7.31 24.12
CA ALA A 69 -4.80 6.80 22.83
C ALA A 69 -5.29 7.67 21.68
N VAL A 70 -4.45 7.85 20.68
CA VAL A 70 -4.76 8.49 19.40
C VAL A 70 -4.34 7.56 18.27
N GLY A 71 -5.17 7.42 17.24
CA GLY A 71 -4.86 6.54 16.13
C GLY A 71 -5.19 7.16 14.79
N TYR A 72 -4.44 6.73 13.77
CA TYR A 72 -4.68 7.05 12.38
C TYR A 72 -4.83 5.77 11.56
N TYR A 73 -5.55 5.87 10.45
CA TYR A 73 -5.70 4.78 9.51
C TYR A 73 -4.58 4.81 8.48
N LEU A 74 -4.13 3.63 8.07
CA LEU A 74 -3.23 3.43 6.95
C LEU A 74 -4.10 2.96 5.77
N PRO A 75 -4.48 3.87 4.88
CA PRO A 75 -5.31 3.49 3.74
C PRO A 75 -4.51 2.59 2.81
N HIS A 76 -5.15 1.50 2.38
CA HIS A 76 -4.61 0.59 1.37
C HIS A 76 -5.55 0.57 0.17
N GLY A 77 -4.97 0.71 -1.00
CA GLY A 77 -5.69 0.54 -2.24
C GLY A 77 -6.15 -0.90 -2.43
N SER A 78 -7.38 -1.07 -2.89
CA SER A 78 -7.95 -2.38 -3.20
C SER A 78 -7.50 -2.89 -4.58
N ALA A 79 -7.65 -4.19 -4.82
CA ALA A 79 -7.43 -4.80 -6.13
C ALA A 79 -8.27 -4.13 -7.24
N ALA A 80 -9.51 -3.73 -6.93
CA ALA A 80 -10.39 -3.05 -7.89
C ALA A 80 -9.87 -1.64 -8.23
N GLN A 81 -9.41 -0.88 -7.23
CA GLN A 81 -8.79 0.43 -7.45
C GLN A 81 -7.50 0.30 -8.26
N ALA A 82 -6.65 -0.70 -7.95
CA ALA A 82 -5.42 -0.94 -8.70
C ALA A 82 -5.70 -1.25 -10.19
N LYS A 83 -6.72 -2.05 -10.49
CA LYS A 83 -7.15 -2.32 -11.88
C LYS A 83 -7.66 -1.04 -12.56
N SER A 84 -8.50 -0.26 -11.90
CA SER A 84 -9.02 1.01 -12.43
C SER A 84 -7.89 2.00 -12.72
N LEU A 85 -6.94 2.14 -11.80
CA LEU A 85 -5.78 3.01 -11.99
C LEU A 85 -4.90 2.54 -13.16
N LEU A 86 -4.70 1.22 -13.31
CA LEU A 86 -3.96 0.65 -14.44
C LEU A 86 -4.61 0.97 -15.79
N GLU A 87 -5.94 0.84 -15.90
CA GLU A 87 -6.65 1.15 -17.16
C GLU A 87 -6.50 2.63 -17.53
N ARG A 88 -6.67 3.53 -16.56
CA ARG A 88 -6.45 4.98 -16.79
C ARG A 88 -5.01 5.26 -17.20
N ALA A 89 -4.04 4.65 -16.54
CA ALA A 89 -2.62 4.81 -16.85
C ALA A 89 -2.28 4.26 -18.23
N ALA A 90 -2.78 3.08 -18.60
CA ALA A 90 -2.56 2.49 -19.92
C ALA A 90 -3.14 3.36 -21.04
N THR A 91 -4.32 3.95 -20.85
CA THR A 91 -4.93 4.89 -21.78
C THR A 91 -4.07 6.15 -21.92
N ALA A 92 -3.63 6.74 -20.81
CA ALA A 92 -2.79 7.94 -20.84
C ALA A 92 -1.46 7.70 -21.58
N VAL A 93 -0.81 6.54 -21.37
CA VAL A 93 0.43 6.17 -22.10
C VAL A 93 0.16 5.98 -23.60
N LYS A 94 -0.98 5.42 -23.97
CA LYS A 94 -1.36 5.25 -25.38
C LYS A 94 -1.59 6.59 -26.07
N ASP A 95 -2.18 7.57 -25.37
CA ASP A 95 -2.52 8.89 -25.92
C ASP A 95 -1.30 9.79 -26.03
N ASP A 96 -0.52 9.93 -24.95
CA ASP A 96 0.70 10.75 -24.91
C ASP A 96 1.67 10.17 -23.83
N PRO A 97 2.64 9.34 -24.23
CA PRO A 97 3.56 8.73 -23.27
C PRO A 97 4.35 9.74 -22.45
N LYS A 98 4.83 10.83 -23.06
CA LYS A 98 5.66 11.81 -22.38
C LYS A 98 4.88 12.55 -21.28
N LYS A 99 3.67 12.96 -21.60
CA LYS A 99 2.77 13.60 -20.65
C LYS A 99 2.33 12.64 -19.54
N ALA A 100 2.05 11.39 -19.90
CA ALA A 100 1.69 10.35 -18.94
C ALA A 100 2.80 10.09 -17.92
N TYR A 101 4.06 9.92 -18.37
CA TYR A 101 5.20 9.68 -17.46
C TYR A 101 5.42 10.86 -16.51
N ALA A 102 5.30 12.10 -17.00
CA ALA A 102 5.37 13.28 -16.15
C ALA A 102 4.28 13.26 -15.06
N ALA A 103 3.04 12.92 -15.43
CA ALA A 103 1.94 12.82 -14.48
C ALA A 103 2.09 11.67 -13.47
N PHE A 104 2.67 10.52 -13.87
CA PHE A 104 2.92 9.39 -12.97
C PHE A 104 4.05 9.66 -11.98
N ASN A 105 4.98 10.55 -12.33
CA ASN A 105 6.09 10.95 -11.48
C ASN A 105 5.75 12.11 -10.52
N ASP A 106 4.59 12.72 -10.68
CA ASP A 106 4.08 13.73 -9.74
C ASP A 106 3.54 13.05 -8.48
N LEU A 107 4.28 13.19 -7.37
CA LEU A 107 3.93 12.58 -6.08
C LEU A 107 2.63 13.12 -5.48
N ASN A 108 2.12 14.25 -5.97
CA ASN A 108 0.84 14.84 -5.56
C ASN A 108 -0.24 14.70 -6.65
N GLY A 109 0.07 13.95 -7.71
CA GLY A 109 -0.77 13.80 -8.88
C GLY A 109 -1.90 12.79 -8.71
N SER A 110 -2.81 12.77 -9.70
CA SER A 110 -4.00 11.90 -9.72
C SER A 110 -3.72 10.42 -10.00
N TYR A 111 -2.45 10.04 -10.17
CA TYR A 111 -2.02 8.65 -10.37
C TYR A 111 -1.40 8.02 -9.12
N ILE A 112 -1.59 8.67 -7.96
CA ILE A 112 -1.31 8.12 -6.64
C ILE A 112 -2.62 8.10 -5.86
N GLU A 113 -3.05 6.91 -5.42
CA GLU A 113 -4.28 6.71 -4.66
C GLU A 113 -3.97 5.82 -3.46
N ASP A 114 -4.03 6.35 -2.24
CA ASP A 114 -3.64 5.65 -1.02
C ASP A 114 -2.16 5.17 -1.11
N ASP A 115 -1.91 3.86 -1.17
CA ASP A 115 -0.59 3.27 -1.40
C ASP A 115 -0.40 2.71 -2.82
N LEU A 116 -1.37 2.99 -3.70
CA LEU A 116 -1.27 2.65 -5.13
C LEU A 116 -0.48 3.71 -5.88
N TYR A 117 0.34 3.27 -6.79
CA TYR A 117 1.06 4.12 -7.74
C TYR A 117 1.34 3.40 -9.05
N VAL A 118 1.52 4.18 -10.10
CA VAL A 118 1.88 3.66 -11.42
C VAL A 118 3.39 3.53 -11.52
N PHE A 119 3.85 2.45 -12.14
CA PHE A 119 5.22 2.31 -12.64
C PHE A 119 5.21 1.92 -14.11
N VAL A 120 6.25 2.34 -14.83
CA VAL A 120 6.41 2.04 -16.27
C VAL A 120 7.84 1.59 -16.51
N ILE A 121 7.99 0.46 -17.22
CA ILE A 121 9.30 -0.12 -17.56
C ILE A 121 9.35 -0.38 -19.06
N GLY A 122 10.45 0.03 -19.71
CA GLY A 122 10.74 -0.30 -21.10
C GLY A 122 10.91 -1.81 -21.29
N ILE A 123 10.32 -2.36 -22.34
CA ILE A 123 10.33 -3.81 -22.59
C ILE A 123 11.70 -4.24 -23.14
N ASP A 124 12.34 -3.41 -23.97
CA ASP A 124 13.60 -3.76 -24.62
C ASP A 124 14.82 -3.53 -23.74
N ASP A 125 14.85 -2.42 -23.01
CA ASP A 125 15.99 -1.99 -22.20
C ASP A 125 15.83 -2.24 -20.70
N GLY A 126 14.61 -2.56 -20.26
CA GLY A 126 14.29 -2.80 -18.86
C GLY A 126 14.46 -1.59 -17.95
N ARG A 127 14.42 -0.36 -18.49
CA ARG A 127 14.59 0.86 -17.69
C ARG A 127 13.27 1.40 -17.20
N PHE A 128 13.29 1.98 -16.00
CA PHE A 128 12.14 2.72 -15.49
C PHE A 128 11.93 4.01 -16.28
N MET A 129 10.76 4.16 -16.89
CA MET A 129 10.29 5.39 -17.53
C MET A 129 9.50 6.25 -16.55
N ALA A 130 8.79 5.63 -15.60
CA ALA A 130 8.07 6.28 -14.53
C ALA A 130 7.98 5.40 -13.28
N HIS A 131 7.93 6.03 -12.10
CA HIS A 131 7.72 5.34 -10.83
C HIS A 131 7.15 6.28 -9.76
N GLY A 132 5.82 6.23 -9.55
CA GLY A 132 5.07 7.17 -8.71
C GLY A 132 5.42 7.18 -7.22
N ALA A 133 6.14 6.17 -6.70
CA ALA A 133 6.55 6.17 -5.30
C ALA A 133 8.06 6.38 -5.09
N THR A 134 8.89 6.21 -6.14
CA THR A 134 10.35 6.25 -5.99
C THR A 134 11.00 6.87 -7.23
N PRO A 135 10.93 8.19 -7.39
CA PRO A 135 11.44 8.89 -8.58
C PRO A 135 12.91 8.64 -8.89
N ARG A 136 13.73 8.33 -7.88
CA ARG A 136 15.16 7.98 -8.06
C ARG A 136 15.41 6.73 -8.91
N LEU A 137 14.39 5.91 -9.15
CA LEU A 137 14.50 4.73 -10.02
C LEU A 137 14.39 5.10 -11.51
N ILE A 138 13.87 6.26 -11.86
CA ILE A 138 13.65 6.68 -13.25
C ILE A 138 15.00 6.69 -13.98
N GLY A 139 15.03 6.08 -15.17
CA GLY A 139 16.22 5.91 -16.01
C GLY A 139 17.16 4.79 -15.56
N THR A 140 16.98 4.19 -14.37
CA THR A 140 17.81 3.05 -13.94
C THR A 140 17.28 1.74 -14.50
N SER A 141 18.16 0.73 -14.60
CA SER A 141 17.75 -0.62 -15.01
C SER A 141 16.96 -1.31 -13.91
N ALA A 142 15.76 -1.80 -14.25
CA ALA A 142 14.93 -2.60 -13.37
C ALA A 142 15.27 -4.10 -13.41
N LEU A 143 16.06 -4.54 -14.41
CA LEU A 143 16.37 -5.96 -14.66
C LEU A 143 17.16 -6.64 -13.53
N GLN A 144 17.89 -5.85 -12.75
CA GLN A 144 18.71 -6.35 -11.65
C GLN A 144 18.00 -6.28 -10.31
N LEU A 145 16.77 -5.72 -10.27
CA LEU A 145 16.01 -5.63 -9.05
C LEU A 145 15.55 -7.01 -8.62
N LYS A 146 15.80 -7.29 -7.35
CA LYS A 146 15.30 -8.47 -6.66
C LYS A 146 14.43 -8.04 -5.50
N ASP A 147 13.43 -8.82 -5.21
CA ASP A 147 12.70 -8.64 -3.96
C ASP A 147 13.53 -9.18 -2.77
N ILE A 148 12.99 -9.04 -1.54
CA ILE A 148 13.70 -9.50 -0.34
C ILE A 148 13.98 -11.01 -0.33
N ASN A 149 13.22 -11.77 -1.11
CA ASN A 149 13.38 -13.22 -1.28
C ASN A 149 14.33 -13.60 -2.42
N GLY A 150 14.94 -12.60 -3.06
CA GLY A 150 15.85 -12.80 -4.20
C GLY A 150 15.17 -13.03 -5.55
N LYS A 151 13.85 -12.86 -5.64
CA LYS A 151 13.08 -13.06 -6.88
C LYS A 151 13.36 -11.94 -7.88
N GLU A 152 13.71 -12.28 -9.11
CA GLU A 152 13.91 -11.35 -10.23
C GLU A 152 12.57 -10.98 -10.91
N PHE A 153 11.66 -10.44 -10.11
CA PHE A 153 10.26 -10.22 -10.47
C PHE A 153 10.08 -9.34 -11.73
N VAL A 154 11.02 -8.45 -12.04
CA VAL A 154 10.91 -7.60 -13.24
C VAL A 154 11.13 -8.44 -14.51
N ARG A 155 12.04 -9.41 -14.50
CA ARG A 155 12.23 -10.33 -15.64
C ARG A 155 10.97 -11.15 -15.89
N ASP A 156 10.33 -11.61 -14.82
CA ASP A 156 9.06 -12.35 -14.89
C ASP A 156 7.95 -11.45 -15.45
N MET A 157 7.85 -10.17 -15.00
CA MET A 157 6.90 -9.19 -15.54
C MET A 157 7.04 -9.03 -17.06
N LEU A 158 8.28 -8.81 -17.53
CA LEU A 158 8.55 -8.62 -18.95
C LEU A 158 8.24 -9.88 -19.76
N SER A 159 8.55 -11.06 -19.24
CA SER A 159 8.21 -12.33 -19.88
C SER A 159 6.70 -12.51 -20.00
N ILE A 160 5.94 -12.24 -18.93
CA ILE A 160 4.47 -12.31 -18.93
C ILE A 160 3.90 -11.40 -20.01
N VAL A 161 4.24 -10.12 -20.03
CA VAL A 161 3.60 -9.15 -20.95
C VAL A 161 4.05 -9.32 -22.39
N LYS A 162 5.23 -9.89 -22.66
CA LYS A 162 5.64 -10.26 -24.03
C LYS A 162 4.74 -11.33 -24.63
N ASN A 163 4.30 -12.27 -23.81
CA ASN A 163 3.50 -13.41 -24.26
C ASN A 163 1.98 -13.15 -24.24
N THR A 164 1.49 -12.41 -23.23
CA THR A 164 0.04 -12.31 -22.96
C THR A 164 -0.53 -10.91 -23.06
N HIS A 165 0.32 -9.88 -23.27
CA HIS A 165 -0.02 -8.45 -23.32
C HIS A 165 -0.55 -7.88 -21.99
N GLN A 166 -0.98 -8.69 -21.07
CA GLN A 166 -1.41 -8.34 -19.72
C GLN A 166 -1.13 -9.50 -18.77
N GLY A 167 -1.07 -9.21 -17.48
CA GLY A 167 -0.84 -10.24 -16.48
C GLY A 167 -0.81 -9.71 -15.07
N GLN A 168 -0.39 -10.56 -14.17
CA GLN A 168 -0.21 -10.21 -12.77
C GLN A 168 1.00 -10.95 -12.21
N ILE A 169 1.61 -10.36 -11.17
CA ILE A 169 2.75 -10.95 -10.49
C ILE A 169 2.76 -10.57 -9.01
N ASP A 170 3.27 -11.48 -8.20
CA ASP A 170 3.51 -11.26 -6.79
C ASP A 170 4.99 -11.01 -6.53
N SER A 171 5.28 -10.04 -5.67
CA SER A 171 6.62 -9.73 -5.16
C SER A 171 6.54 -9.23 -3.71
N ALA A 172 7.64 -9.31 -2.99
CA ALA A 172 7.78 -8.66 -1.68
C ALA A 172 8.42 -7.28 -1.89
N TRP A 173 7.66 -6.23 -1.69
CA TRP A 173 8.10 -4.86 -1.98
C TRP A 173 7.84 -3.91 -0.83
N ARG A 174 8.71 -2.89 -0.69
CA ARG A 174 8.53 -1.87 0.34
C ARG A 174 7.33 -0.99 0.01
N ASN A 175 6.36 -0.97 0.90
CA ASN A 175 5.22 -0.07 0.83
C ASN A 175 5.69 1.36 1.15
N ALA A 176 5.43 2.30 0.24
CA ALA A 176 5.89 3.69 0.37
C ALA A 176 5.21 4.44 1.53
N VAL A 177 4.00 4.04 1.90
CA VAL A 177 3.22 4.66 2.99
C VAL A 177 3.65 4.13 4.35
N THR A 178 3.78 2.80 4.49
CA THR A 178 4.09 2.16 5.77
C THR A 178 5.58 2.01 6.04
N GLY A 179 6.41 2.07 5.00
CA GLY A 179 7.84 1.77 5.05
C GLY A 179 8.18 0.29 5.26
N LYS A 180 7.18 -0.58 5.46
CA LYS A 180 7.35 -2.03 5.65
C LYS A 180 7.48 -2.75 4.32
N VAL A 181 8.09 -3.93 4.33
CA VAL A 181 8.09 -4.84 3.18
C VAL A 181 6.89 -5.76 3.33
N ASP A 182 5.96 -5.65 2.39
CA ASP A 182 4.71 -6.41 2.37
C ASP A 182 4.57 -7.15 1.04
N LYS A 183 3.71 -8.17 1.00
CA LYS A 183 3.37 -8.85 -0.25
C LYS A 183 2.61 -7.91 -1.16
N LYS A 184 3.14 -7.67 -2.35
CA LYS A 184 2.57 -6.81 -3.37
C LYS A 184 2.08 -7.61 -4.55
N HIS A 185 0.80 -7.45 -4.90
CA HIS A 185 0.20 -7.97 -6.12
C HIS A 185 0.19 -6.87 -7.18
N SER A 186 0.86 -7.08 -8.30
CA SER A 186 0.94 -6.09 -9.39
C SER A 186 0.18 -6.59 -10.61
N TYR A 187 -0.74 -5.76 -11.11
CA TYR A 187 -1.37 -5.92 -12.42
C TYR A 187 -0.52 -5.23 -13.47
N LEU A 188 -0.42 -5.84 -14.64
CA LEU A 188 0.48 -5.44 -15.73
C LEU A 188 -0.29 -5.32 -17.04
N ARG A 189 0.05 -4.31 -17.85
CA ARG A 189 -0.44 -4.14 -19.22
C ARG A 189 0.67 -3.67 -20.15
N LYS A 190 0.79 -4.31 -21.29
CA LYS A 190 1.66 -3.87 -22.38
C LYS A 190 0.98 -2.74 -23.15
N VAL A 191 1.71 -1.62 -23.34
CA VAL A 191 1.29 -0.51 -24.18
C VAL A 191 2.47 -0.12 -25.06
N GLY A 192 2.40 -0.39 -26.35
CA GLY A 192 3.54 -0.23 -27.26
C GLY A 192 4.76 -1.03 -26.78
N ASN A 193 5.87 -0.32 -26.56
CA ASN A 193 7.13 -0.91 -26.10
C ASN A 193 7.38 -0.77 -24.59
N VAL A 194 6.34 -0.56 -23.79
CA VAL A 194 6.46 -0.49 -22.34
C VAL A 194 5.47 -1.41 -21.64
N VAL A 195 5.80 -1.82 -20.43
CA VAL A 195 4.87 -2.37 -19.46
C VAL A 195 4.46 -1.27 -18.48
N VAL A 196 3.16 -1.07 -18.36
CA VAL A 196 2.52 -0.25 -17.33
C VAL A 196 2.07 -1.17 -16.21
N GLY A 197 2.36 -0.82 -14.97
CA GLY A 197 1.97 -1.63 -13.83
C GLY A 197 1.44 -0.80 -12.67
N VAL A 198 0.48 -1.39 -11.95
CA VAL A 198 -0.03 -0.89 -10.67
C VAL A 198 -0.14 -2.07 -9.71
N GLY A 199 0.42 -1.90 -8.52
CA GLY A 199 0.35 -2.95 -7.51
C GLY A 199 -0.34 -2.48 -6.24
N TYR A 200 -1.10 -3.39 -5.63
CA TYR A 200 -1.70 -3.22 -4.30
C TYR A 200 -1.04 -4.19 -3.31
N TYR A 201 -1.11 -3.86 -2.02
CA TYR A 201 -0.55 -4.70 -0.96
C TYR A 201 -1.66 -5.55 -0.35
N ALA A 202 -1.44 -6.87 -0.30
CA ALA A 202 -2.34 -7.78 0.39
C ALA A 202 -2.19 -7.60 1.91
N ASN A 203 -3.33 -7.53 2.57
CA ASN A 203 -3.39 -7.58 4.04
C ASN A 203 -3.23 -9.02 4.51
#